data_a70f2a632b96a2d6fb92722e27257db6
#
_entry.id   a70f2a632b96a2d6fb92722e27257db6
#
_cell.length_a   1.000
_cell.length_b   1.000
_cell.length_c   1.000
_cell.angle_alpha   90.00
_cell.angle_beta   90.00
_cell.angle_gamma   90.00
#
_symmetry.space_group_name_H-M   'P 1'
#
loop_
_entity.id
_entity.type
_entity.pdbx_description
1 polymer ?
#
loop_
_entity_poly.entity_id
_entity_poly.type
_entity_poly.pdbx_seq_one_letter_code
_entity_poly.pdbx_strand_id
1 'polypeptide(L)'
;MTIDQPLQGKQALNAIAQHISTVASSNAMSVSELTKTLSEDSTAWLGRSGQLYFAEAPQPASVVESPPSVGALPVYPLGQTFNLHSSPGSNRTIYLDFDGYDLAPTNSWVNYQNMPSKTYGGFTLDGNASTFTSTELAHIQAIWRIVSEKYAAFDVDVTTEDVGSSKWDRASGADQEYGTRVVITNDPSASQAACGNTCSGVAWIGQFNATTSMTDYWQPAWVFSNLTYGSVALTANTIAHEIGHTVGLNHDGTTTDAYYGGHSNWSPLMGGGVNGVQQFSRGEYVGANNTEDDFAKMGTKGLAIRGDDYPNTIEATTPAPALDSQTFSGLITSQNDTDVFGFNITCPANLAVVANGIGEGSMLDILVEVLNSAGTVIASGNPISGQDTSYWPALPTGLDASTAASTNATGNYFVRLRGVGKGNPANTGYSAYSSIGSYSLQVTKTCTGPENP
;
A
#
# COMPACT_ATOMS: atom_id res chain seq x y z
N MET A 1 4.20 -30.22 -14.49
CA MET A 1 4.26 -31.02 -13.26
C MET A 1 2.96 -30.82 -12.54
N THR A 2 2.40 -31.85 -11.91
CA THR A 2 1.20 -31.74 -11.09
C THR A 2 1.42 -32.54 -9.81
N ILE A 3 1.15 -31.96 -8.65
CA ILE A 3 1.14 -32.64 -7.35
C ILE A 3 -0.31 -32.92 -6.94
N ASP A 4 -0.54 -33.98 -6.14
CA ASP A 4 -1.91 -34.46 -5.85
C ASP A 4 -2.72 -33.48 -4.99
N GLN A 5 -2.03 -32.73 -4.11
CA GLN A 5 -2.62 -31.76 -3.20
C GLN A 5 -1.63 -30.63 -2.93
N PRO A 6 -2.08 -29.45 -2.46
CA PRO A 6 -1.18 -28.40 -1.99
C PRO A 6 -0.26 -28.89 -0.87
N LEU A 7 1.00 -28.45 -0.89
CA LEU A 7 2.05 -28.89 0.04
C LEU A 7 2.83 -27.70 0.59
N GLN A 8 3.40 -27.87 1.79
CA GLN A 8 4.27 -26.90 2.47
C GLN A 8 5.64 -27.46 2.78
N GLY A 9 6.59 -26.59 3.04
CA GLY A 9 7.85 -26.91 3.66
C GLY A 9 8.61 -28.03 2.97
N LYS A 10 9.17 -28.94 3.76
CA LYS A 10 9.93 -30.10 3.27
C LYS A 10 9.11 -31.02 2.37
N GLN A 11 7.80 -31.12 2.57
CA GLN A 11 6.94 -31.96 1.73
C GLN A 11 6.86 -31.39 0.31
N ALA A 12 6.69 -30.08 0.20
CA ALA A 12 6.69 -29.37 -1.08
C ALA A 12 8.04 -29.54 -1.78
N LEU A 13 9.16 -29.30 -1.10
CA LEU A 13 10.51 -29.44 -1.65
C LEU A 13 10.79 -30.87 -2.14
N ASN A 14 10.39 -31.87 -1.37
CA ASN A 14 10.56 -33.28 -1.78
C ASN A 14 9.74 -33.63 -3.03
N ALA A 15 8.50 -33.12 -3.11
CA ALA A 15 7.63 -33.36 -4.24
C ALA A 15 8.15 -32.76 -5.56
N ILE A 16 8.85 -31.63 -5.48
CA ILE A 16 9.36 -30.91 -6.65
C ILE A 16 10.85 -31.16 -6.93
N ALA A 17 11.54 -31.99 -6.15
CA ALA A 17 13.00 -32.11 -6.18
C ALA A 17 13.59 -32.32 -7.59
N GLN A 18 12.93 -33.12 -8.44
CA GLN A 18 13.37 -33.36 -9.84
C GLN A 18 12.97 -32.24 -10.80
N HIS A 19 12.10 -31.31 -10.41
CA HIS A 19 11.56 -30.24 -11.23
C HIS A 19 11.78 -28.85 -10.59
N ILE A 20 12.60 -28.75 -9.56
CA ILE A 20 12.75 -27.53 -8.75
C ILE A 20 13.14 -26.31 -9.59
N SER A 21 14.01 -26.47 -10.59
CA SER A 21 14.39 -25.37 -11.49
C SER A 21 13.22 -24.88 -12.34
N THR A 22 12.36 -25.79 -12.81
CA THR A 22 11.17 -25.45 -13.60
C THR A 22 10.16 -24.73 -12.72
N VAL A 23 9.91 -25.24 -11.50
CA VAL A 23 8.99 -24.65 -10.54
C VAL A 23 9.48 -23.27 -10.09
N ALA A 24 10.76 -23.12 -9.81
CA ALA A 24 11.36 -21.82 -9.47
C ALA A 24 11.16 -20.80 -10.61
N SER A 25 11.47 -21.19 -11.86
CA SER A 25 11.29 -20.33 -13.02
C SER A 25 9.82 -19.94 -13.25
N SER A 26 8.87 -20.87 -13.05
CA SER A 26 7.44 -20.58 -13.22
C SER A 26 6.89 -19.61 -12.14
N ASN A 27 7.58 -19.50 -11.00
CA ASN A 27 7.28 -18.54 -9.94
C ASN A 27 8.16 -17.27 -10.03
N ALA A 28 8.93 -17.10 -11.11
CA ALA A 28 9.89 -16.01 -11.29
C ALA A 28 10.92 -15.88 -10.15
N MET A 29 11.36 -17.02 -9.61
CA MET A 29 12.32 -17.14 -8.53
C MET A 29 13.57 -17.91 -8.98
N SER A 30 14.69 -17.71 -8.27
CA SER A 30 15.81 -18.64 -8.32
C SER A 30 15.48 -19.92 -7.52
N VAL A 31 16.23 -21.00 -7.77
CA VAL A 31 16.10 -22.23 -6.99
C VAL A 31 16.41 -22.00 -5.49
N SER A 32 17.35 -21.10 -5.21
CA SER A 32 17.73 -20.75 -3.84
C SER A 32 16.59 -20.02 -3.12
N GLU A 33 15.96 -19.03 -3.78
CA GLU A 33 14.81 -18.30 -3.23
C GLU A 33 13.63 -19.23 -2.95
N LEU A 34 13.21 -20.04 -3.93
CA LEU A 34 12.12 -21.00 -3.76
C LEU A 34 12.40 -21.98 -2.62
N THR A 35 13.64 -22.50 -2.54
CA THR A 35 14.03 -23.43 -1.48
C THR A 35 13.95 -22.76 -0.12
N LYS A 36 14.48 -21.54 -0.01
CA LYS A 36 14.44 -20.75 1.22
C LYS A 36 12.99 -20.46 1.63
N THR A 37 12.18 -19.91 0.74
CA THR A 37 10.76 -19.59 1.01
C THR A 37 10.01 -20.82 1.52
N LEU A 38 10.08 -21.94 0.81
CA LEU A 38 9.38 -23.17 1.24
C LEU A 38 9.96 -23.79 2.52
N SER A 39 11.22 -23.55 2.89
CA SER A 39 11.82 -24.13 4.09
C SER A 39 11.66 -23.27 5.34
N GLU A 40 11.57 -21.95 5.19
CA GLU A 40 11.61 -20.99 6.28
C GLU A 40 10.26 -20.33 6.55
N ASP A 41 9.39 -20.21 5.52
CA ASP A 41 8.10 -19.56 5.63
C ASP A 41 6.97 -20.59 5.75
N SER A 42 6.35 -20.61 6.93
CA SER A 42 5.25 -21.54 7.23
C SER A 42 3.91 -21.14 6.60
N THR A 43 3.80 -19.96 6.01
CA THR A 43 2.61 -19.50 5.27
C THR A 43 2.71 -19.76 3.77
N ALA A 44 3.93 -20.15 3.30
CA ALA A 44 4.20 -20.47 1.91
C ALA A 44 3.72 -21.87 1.52
N TRP A 45 2.86 -21.94 0.52
CA TRP A 45 2.30 -23.17 -0.02
C TRP A 45 2.61 -23.31 -1.50
N LEU A 46 2.79 -24.54 -1.92
CA LEU A 46 2.90 -24.93 -3.31
C LEU A 46 1.60 -25.58 -3.76
N GLY A 47 0.87 -24.91 -4.66
CA GLY A 47 -0.35 -25.42 -5.26
C GLY A 47 -0.07 -26.60 -6.21
N ARG A 48 -1.11 -27.33 -6.63
CA ARG A 48 -1.03 -28.54 -7.46
C ARG A 48 -0.33 -28.35 -8.81
N SER A 49 -0.30 -27.10 -9.32
CA SER A 49 0.42 -26.75 -10.56
C SER A 49 1.92 -26.45 -10.34
N GLY A 50 2.39 -26.41 -9.09
CA GLY A 50 3.70 -25.89 -8.74
C GLY A 50 3.74 -24.36 -8.60
N GLN A 51 2.59 -23.68 -8.61
CA GLN A 51 2.50 -22.25 -8.34
C GLN A 51 2.53 -21.99 -6.84
N LEU A 52 3.35 -21.04 -6.41
CA LEU A 52 3.48 -20.62 -5.01
C LEU A 52 2.34 -19.65 -4.66
N TYR A 53 1.82 -19.77 -3.45
CA TYR A 53 0.90 -18.82 -2.83
C TYR A 53 1.19 -18.72 -1.34
N PHE A 54 0.76 -17.60 -0.73
CA PHE A 54 0.85 -17.38 0.71
C PHE A 54 -0.54 -17.35 1.31
N ALA A 55 -0.68 -17.89 2.53
CA ALA A 55 -1.92 -17.92 3.30
C ALA A 55 -1.64 -17.27 4.67
N GLU A 56 -2.08 -16.01 4.80
CA GLU A 56 -1.71 -15.12 5.89
C GLU A 56 -2.43 -15.45 7.20
N ALA A 57 -1.69 -15.78 8.24
CA ALA A 57 -2.28 -16.04 9.54
C ALA A 57 -3.07 -14.81 10.05
N PRO A 58 -4.30 -15.00 10.57
CA PRO A 58 -5.06 -13.91 11.17
C PRO A 58 -4.29 -13.31 12.34
N GLN A 59 -4.34 -11.98 12.46
CA GLN A 59 -3.85 -11.33 13.66
C GLN A 59 -4.63 -11.83 14.89
N PRO A 60 -3.96 -12.04 16.04
CA PRO A 60 -4.67 -12.43 17.25
C PRO A 60 -5.73 -11.37 17.59
N ALA A 61 -6.93 -11.82 17.94
CA ALA A 61 -7.99 -10.97 18.45
C ALA A 61 -7.57 -10.40 19.82
N SER A 62 -6.69 -9.42 19.82
CA SER A 62 -6.51 -8.54 20.96
C SER A 62 -7.74 -7.65 21.00
N VAL A 63 -8.32 -7.45 22.17
CA VAL A 63 -9.58 -6.74 22.42
C VAL A 63 -9.80 -5.65 21.37
N VAL A 64 -10.68 -5.90 20.42
CA VAL A 64 -11.09 -4.90 19.45
C VAL A 64 -11.91 -3.90 20.26
N GLU A 65 -11.27 -2.86 20.72
CA GLU A 65 -12.02 -1.67 21.09
C GLU A 65 -12.75 -1.24 19.81
N SER A 66 -14.00 -0.84 19.99
CA SER A 66 -14.92 -0.44 18.92
C SER A 66 -14.14 0.25 17.79
N PRO A 67 -14.38 -0.10 16.53
CA PRO A 67 -13.67 0.49 15.42
C PRO A 67 -13.59 2.00 15.70
N PRO A 68 -12.44 2.65 15.46
CA PRO A 68 -12.37 4.08 15.64
C PRO A 68 -13.60 4.62 14.95
N SER A 69 -14.43 5.34 15.71
CA SER A 69 -15.61 5.94 15.14
C SER A 69 -15.12 6.55 13.84
N VAL A 70 -15.60 6.05 12.70
CA VAL A 70 -15.14 6.50 11.39
C VAL A 70 -15.39 8.00 11.35
N GLY A 71 -14.51 8.74 12.00
CA GLY A 71 -14.57 10.19 12.12
C GLY A 71 -14.17 10.88 10.82
N ALA A 72 -13.73 10.11 9.85
CA ALA A 72 -13.65 10.55 8.48
C ALA A 72 -15.06 10.40 7.88
N LEU A 73 -15.79 11.49 7.78
CA LEU A 73 -16.90 11.60 6.86
C LEU A 73 -16.46 10.99 5.51
N PRO A 74 -17.35 10.26 4.81
CA PRO A 74 -17.02 9.73 3.49
C PRO A 74 -16.47 10.87 2.63
N VAL A 75 -15.31 10.68 2.03
CA VAL A 75 -14.64 11.69 1.20
C VAL A 75 -15.48 11.97 -0.06
N TYR A 76 -16.27 10.98 -0.48
CA TYR A 76 -17.16 11.04 -1.63
C TYR A 76 -18.60 10.76 -1.20
N PRO A 77 -19.60 11.27 -1.96
CA PRO A 77 -21.01 10.88 -1.76
C PRO A 77 -21.14 9.36 -1.76
N LEU A 78 -21.89 8.78 -0.81
CA LEU A 78 -22.01 7.32 -0.66
C LEU A 78 -22.48 6.61 -1.93
N GLY A 79 -23.26 7.27 -2.79
CA GLY A 79 -23.65 6.71 -4.09
C GLY A 79 -22.51 6.53 -5.10
N GLN A 80 -21.32 7.04 -4.80
CA GLN A 80 -20.11 6.88 -5.63
C GLN A 80 -19.17 5.79 -5.12
N THR A 81 -19.53 5.09 -4.03
CA THR A 81 -18.64 4.12 -3.38
C THR A 81 -18.11 3.05 -4.32
N PHE A 82 -18.86 2.64 -5.32
CA PHE A 82 -18.47 1.64 -6.33
C PHE A 82 -18.02 2.27 -7.68
N ASN A 83 -17.59 3.53 -7.67
CA ASN A 83 -17.05 4.24 -8.82
C ASN A 83 -15.82 5.08 -8.43
N LEU A 84 -15.04 4.60 -7.47
CA LEU A 84 -13.85 5.31 -6.99
C LEU A 84 -12.63 4.89 -7.81
N HIS A 85 -11.81 5.87 -8.17
CA HIS A 85 -10.57 5.69 -8.91
C HIS A 85 -9.46 6.52 -8.29
N SER A 86 -8.29 5.94 -8.07
CA SER A 86 -7.11 6.66 -7.57
C SER A 86 -6.31 7.30 -8.72
N SER A 87 -6.34 6.69 -9.91
CA SER A 87 -5.60 7.15 -11.09
C SER A 87 -6.31 6.71 -12.38
N PRO A 88 -7.50 7.26 -12.68
CA PRO A 88 -8.23 6.90 -13.88
C PRO A 88 -7.38 7.24 -15.12
N GLY A 89 -7.10 6.25 -15.94
CA GLY A 89 -6.23 6.38 -17.12
C GLY A 89 -4.93 5.60 -17.03
N SER A 90 -4.55 5.05 -15.87
CA SER A 90 -3.50 4.04 -15.80
C SER A 90 -3.92 2.77 -16.55
N ASN A 91 -2.94 2.14 -17.19
CA ASN A 91 -3.11 0.83 -17.83
C ASN A 91 -2.95 -0.34 -16.84
N ARG A 92 -2.75 -0.06 -15.57
CA ARG A 92 -2.65 -1.05 -14.49
C ARG A 92 -3.84 -0.86 -13.57
N THR A 93 -4.47 -1.96 -13.17
CA THR A 93 -5.69 -1.92 -12.38
C THR A 93 -5.58 -2.81 -11.15
N ILE A 94 -5.93 -2.26 -10.00
CA ILE A 94 -6.21 -3.00 -8.78
C ILE A 94 -7.70 -2.80 -8.49
N TYR A 95 -8.50 -3.83 -8.76
CA TYR A 95 -9.94 -3.79 -8.51
C TYR A 95 -10.25 -4.35 -7.12
N LEU A 96 -10.84 -3.53 -6.26
CA LEU A 96 -11.31 -3.91 -4.92
C LEU A 96 -12.78 -4.30 -5.01
N ASP A 97 -13.05 -5.59 -5.00
CA ASP A 97 -14.37 -6.19 -5.15
C ASP A 97 -14.98 -6.50 -3.78
N PHE A 98 -16.03 -5.79 -3.43
CA PHE A 98 -16.75 -5.93 -2.16
C PHE A 98 -18.12 -6.60 -2.31
N ASP A 99 -18.62 -6.81 -3.52
CA ASP A 99 -20.00 -7.25 -3.75
C ASP A 99 -20.17 -8.76 -3.94
N GLY A 100 -19.06 -9.51 -3.87
CA GLY A 100 -19.03 -10.96 -3.96
C GLY A 100 -18.47 -11.49 -5.28
N TYR A 101 -18.26 -12.79 -5.36
CA TYR A 101 -17.52 -13.37 -6.48
C TYR A 101 -18.04 -14.72 -6.93
N ASP A 102 -18.32 -14.83 -8.22
CA ASP A 102 -18.65 -16.12 -8.88
C ASP A 102 -17.36 -16.83 -9.29
N LEU A 103 -16.91 -17.79 -8.49
CA LEU A 103 -15.70 -18.57 -8.76
C LEU A 103 -15.97 -19.61 -9.86
N ALA A 104 -15.49 -19.34 -11.07
CA ALA A 104 -15.68 -20.20 -12.22
C ALA A 104 -14.96 -21.54 -12.10
N PRO A 105 -15.48 -22.65 -12.68
CA PRO A 105 -14.86 -23.98 -12.62
C PRO A 105 -13.50 -24.05 -13.33
N THR A 106 -13.18 -23.09 -14.20
CA THR A 106 -11.89 -22.99 -14.90
C THR A 106 -10.82 -22.22 -14.14
N ASN A 107 -11.18 -21.60 -12.99
CA ASN A 107 -10.30 -20.76 -12.19
C ASN A 107 -9.17 -21.59 -11.54
N SER A 108 -8.02 -20.96 -11.32
CA SER A 108 -6.84 -21.60 -10.71
C SER A 108 -7.10 -22.05 -9.25
N TRP A 109 -7.90 -21.33 -8.49
CA TRP A 109 -8.29 -21.71 -7.12
C TRP A 109 -9.10 -23.02 -7.10
N VAL A 110 -9.97 -23.24 -8.10
CA VAL A 110 -10.69 -24.51 -8.26
C VAL A 110 -9.72 -25.60 -8.69
N ASN A 111 -8.90 -25.32 -9.70
CA ASN A 111 -8.04 -26.32 -10.32
C ASN A 111 -6.86 -26.75 -9.44
N TYR A 112 -6.31 -25.83 -8.64
CA TYR A 112 -5.06 -26.07 -7.91
C TYR A 112 -5.19 -26.05 -6.39
N GLN A 113 -6.32 -25.51 -5.86
CA GLN A 113 -6.62 -25.48 -4.43
C GLN A 113 -7.87 -26.28 -4.06
N ASN A 114 -8.61 -26.78 -5.04
CA ASN A 114 -9.89 -27.47 -4.86
C ASN A 114 -10.96 -26.62 -4.16
N MET A 115 -10.90 -25.31 -4.30
CA MET A 115 -12.00 -24.45 -3.85
C MET A 115 -13.27 -24.81 -4.63
N PRO A 116 -14.43 -24.94 -3.97
CA PRO A 116 -15.68 -25.17 -4.68
C PRO A 116 -16.01 -24.03 -5.65
N SER A 117 -16.30 -24.39 -6.91
CA SER A 117 -16.85 -23.45 -7.89
C SER A 117 -18.29 -23.11 -7.51
N LYS A 118 -18.48 -21.89 -7.03
CA LYS A 118 -19.77 -21.33 -6.60
C LYS A 118 -19.68 -19.82 -6.44
N THR A 119 -20.80 -19.16 -6.20
CA THR A 119 -20.85 -17.79 -5.72
C THR A 119 -20.44 -17.71 -4.25
N TYR A 120 -19.51 -16.82 -3.93
CA TYR A 120 -19.12 -16.42 -2.58
C TYR A 120 -19.70 -15.02 -2.30
N GLY A 121 -20.26 -14.85 -1.09
CA GLY A 121 -20.86 -13.58 -0.67
C GLY A 121 -19.82 -12.46 -0.54
N GLY A 122 -20.27 -11.20 -0.61
CA GLY A 122 -19.42 -10.03 -0.50
C GLY A 122 -19.09 -9.61 0.95
N PHE A 123 -18.59 -8.41 1.07
CA PHE A 123 -18.31 -7.75 2.34
C PHE A 123 -19.62 -7.39 3.06
N THR A 124 -19.66 -7.59 4.37
CA THR A 124 -20.76 -7.11 5.23
C THR A 124 -20.29 -6.92 6.67
N LEU A 125 -20.88 -5.98 7.38
CA LEU A 125 -20.70 -5.77 8.83
C LEU A 125 -21.94 -6.19 9.62
N ASP A 126 -23.12 -6.25 8.99
CA ASP A 126 -24.40 -6.58 9.61
C ASP A 126 -24.87 -8.01 9.32
N GLY A 127 -24.13 -8.76 8.50
CA GLY A 127 -24.45 -10.12 8.08
C GLY A 127 -25.34 -10.21 6.83
N ASN A 128 -25.70 -9.08 6.21
CA ASN A 128 -26.50 -9.04 4.99
C ASN A 128 -25.62 -8.64 3.78
N ALA A 129 -25.02 -9.60 3.12
CA ALA A 129 -24.18 -9.36 1.94
C ALA A 129 -24.96 -8.99 0.65
N SER A 130 -26.29 -8.85 0.70
CA SER A 130 -27.09 -8.51 -0.48
C SER A 130 -27.31 -7.00 -0.67
N THR A 131 -27.02 -6.21 0.35
CA THR A 131 -27.19 -4.74 0.33
C THR A 131 -26.14 -4.10 1.23
N PHE A 132 -25.76 -2.86 0.91
CA PHE A 132 -24.80 -2.11 1.72
C PHE A 132 -25.50 -1.00 2.51
N THR A 133 -25.27 -0.98 3.81
CA THR A 133 -25.68 0.13 4.68
C THR A 133 -24.78 1.36 4.47
N SER A 134 -25.21 2.53 4.93
CA SER A 134 -24.38 3.75 4.88
C SER A 134 -23.04 3.58 5.64
N THR A 135 -23.03 2.80 6.71
CA THR A 135 -21.83 2.47 7.48
C THR A 135 -20.86 1.62 6.66
N GLU A 136 -21.34 0.60 5.98
CA GLU A 136 -20.53 -0.26 5.12
C GLU A 136 -19.97 0.50 3.92
N LEU A 137 -20.78 1.34 3.27
CA LEU A 137 -20.32 2.21 2.19
C LEU A 137 -19.20 3.16 2.65
N ALA A 138 -19.33 3.74 3.84
CA ALA A 138 -18.27 4.57 4.42
C ALA A 138 -17.00 3.77 4.75
N HIS A 139 -17.14 2.52 5.24
CA HIS A 139 -16.03 1.60 5.48
C HIS A 139 -15.28 1.27 4.18
N ILE A 140 -16.02 0.94 3.11
CA ILE A 140 -15.45 0.66 1.79
C ILE A 140 -14.64 1.86 1.28
N GLN A 141 -15.17 3.09 1.39
CA GLN A 141 -14.43 4.30 1.00
C GLN A 141 -13.16 4.50 1.83
N ALA A 142 -13.22 4.24 3.15
CA ALA A 142 -12.06 4.36 4.02
C ALA A 142 -10.99 3.30 3.69
N ILE A 143 -11.38 2.04 3.45
CA ILE A 143 -10.48 0.96 3.00
C ILE A 143 -9.84 1.34 1.66
N TRP A 144 -10.65 1.74 0.67
CA TRP A 144 -10.16 2.15 -0.64
C TRP A 144 -9.13 3.28 -0.54
N ARG A 145 -9.37 4.30 0.31
CA ARG A 145 -8.46 5.42 0.50
C ARG A 145 -7.09 4.97 1.01
N ILE A 146 -7.06 4.07 2.00
CA ILE A 146 -5.80 3.55 2.56
C ILE A 146 -5.05 2.73 1.51
N VAL A 147 -5.73 1.81 0.81
CA VAL A 147 -5.10 1.00 -0.24
C VAL A 147 -4.60 1.86 -1.39
N SER A 148 -5.40 2.85 -1.82
CA SER A 148 -5.00 3.80 -2.87
C SER A 148 -3.73 4.56 -2.50
N GLU A 149 -3.59 4.96 -1.24
CA GLU A 149 -2.40 5.65 -0.76
C GLU A 149 -1.16 4.75 -0.73
N LYS A 150 -1.29 3.49 -0.32
CA LYS A 150 -0.16 2.54 -0.34
C LYS A 150 0.44 2.38 -1.75
N TYR A 151 -0.37 2.54 -2.77
CA TYR A 151 0.04 2.41 -4.17
C TYR A 151 0.09 3.75 -4.92
N ALA A 152 -0.08 4.90 -4.26
CA ALA A 152 -0.15 6.23 -4.89
C ALA A 152 1.08 6.59 -5.72
N ALA A 153 2.28 6.19 -5.27
CA ALA A 153 3.54 6.45 -5.96
C ALA A 153 3.72 5.62 -7.27
N PHE A 154 2.84 4.66 -7.53
CA PHE A 154 2.93 3.79 -8.69
C PHE A 154 1.89 4.15 -9.76
N ASP A 155 2.21 3.90 -11.02
CA ASP A 155 1.28 4.06 -12.15
C ASP A 155 0.28 2.89 -12.15
N VAL A 156 -0.72 3.00 -11.28
CA VAL A 156 -1.81 2.03 -11.11
C VAL A 156 -3.07 2.74 -10.66
N ASP A 157 -4.21 2.29 -11.14
CA ASP A 157 -5.52 2.72 -10.68
C ASP A 157 -6.07 1.71 -9.66
N VAL A 158 -6.21 2.13 -8.41
CA VAL A 158 -6.96 1.40 -7.39
C VAL A 158 -8.41 1.83 -7.49
N THR A 159 -9.28 0.91 -7.88
CA THR A 159 -10.69 1.21 -8.15
C THR A 159 -11.64 0.29 -7.39
N THR A 160 -12.82 0.80 -7.09
CA THR A 160 -13.97 0.03 -6.62
C THR A 160 -15.00 -0.22 -7.73
N GLU A 161 -14.77 0.32 -8.95
CA GLU A 161 -15.63 0.07 -10.10
C GLU A 161 -15.24 -1.24 -10.78
N ASP A 162 -16.22 -2.09 -11.07
CA ASP A 162 -16.03 -3.24 -11.95
C ASP A 162 -15.86 -2.75 -13.40
N VAL A 163 -14.61 -2.52 -13.78
CA VAL A 163 -14.23 -2.07 -15.12
C VAL A 163 -14.09 -3.22 -16.13
N GLY A 164 -14.39 -4.45 -15.71
CA GLY A 164 -14.36 -5.66 -16.53
C GLY A 164 -13.00 -6.34 -16.58
N SER A 165 -13.01 -7.68 -16.72
CA SER A 165 -11.82 -8.53 -16.57
C SER A 165 -10.70 -8.23 -17.58
N SER A 166 -10.97 -7.60 -18.71
CA SER A 166 -9.94 -7.14 -19.66
C SER A 166 -8.98 -6.09 -19.09
N LYS A 167 -9.30 -5.50 -17.92
CA LYS A 167 -8.45 -4.53 -17.23
C LYS A 167 -7.47 -5.16 -16.24
N TRP A 168 -7.68 -6.42 -15.86
CA TRP A 168 -6.77 -7.15 -14.98
C TRP A 168 -6.28 -8.49 -15.56
N ASP A 169 -6.97 -9.09 -16.52
CA ASP A 169 -6.52 -10.29 -17.22
C ASP A 169 -5.63 -9.92 -18.42
N ARG A 170 -4.38 -10.29 -18.35
CA ARG A 170 -3.44 -10.04 -19.44
C ARG A 170 -3.56 -11.10 -20.53
N ALA A 171 -4.15 -10.77 -21.67
CA ALA A 171 -4.42 -11.73 -22.73
C ALA A 171 -3.15 -12.20 -23.49
N SER A 172 -2.10 -11.37 -23.54
CA SER A 172 -0.84 -11.69 -24.23
C SER A 172 0.32 -10.81 -23.74
N GLY A 173 1.55 -11.12 -24.15
CA GLY A 173 2.71 -10.27 -23.87
C GLY A 173 2.65 -8.87 -24.50
N ALA A 174 1.83 -8.67 -25.54
CA ALA A 174 1.60 -7.37 -26.16
C ALA A 174 0.52 -6.54 -25.44
N ASP A 175 -0.30 -7.19 -24.63
CA ASP A 175 -1.32 -6.54 -23.85
C ASP A 175 -0.69 -5.67 -22.76
N GLN A 176 -1.05 -4.39 -22.76
CA GLN A 176 -0.55 -3.42 -21.80
C GLN A 176 -1.57 -3.08 -20.71
N GLU A 177 -2.80 -3.58 -20.79
CA GLU A 177 -3.81 -3.45 -19.75
C GLU A 177 -3.85 -4.74 -18.93
N TYR A 178 -3.48 -4.66 -17.65
CA TYR A 178 -3.51 -5.80 -16.72
C TYR A 178 -3.42 -5.36 -15.27
N GLY A 179 -3.66 -6.31 -14.36
CA GLY A 179 -3.65 -6.00 -12.95
C GLY A 179 -4.07 -7.16 -12.06
N THR A 180 -4.79 -6.82 -11.00
CA THR A 180 -5.34 -7.80 -10.07
C THR A 180 -6.73 -7.40 -9.58
N ARG A 181 -7.56 -8.41 -9.33
CA ARG A 181 -8.83 -8.29 -8.59
C ARG A 181 -8.59 -8.81 -7.18
N VAL A 182 -9.02 -8.06 -6.18
CA VAL A 182 -9.02 -8.47 -4.78
C VAL A 182 -10.45 -8.60 -4.33
N VAL A 183 -10.88 -9.77 -3.92
CA VAL A 183 -12.23 -10.01 -3.38
C VAL A 183 -12.20 -9.90 -1.86
N ILE A 184 -12.98 -8.97 -1.34
CA ILE A 184 -13.12 -8.74 0.09
C ILE A 184 -14.46 -9.35 0.54
N THR A 185 -14.40 -10.42 1.36
CA THR A 185 -15.60 -11.19 1.69
C THR A 185 -15.69 -11.51 3.18
N ASN A 186 -16.92 -11.53 3.69
CA ASN A 186 -17.25 -12.08 5.02
C ASN A 186 -17.77 -13.54 4.94
N ASP A 187 -17.84 -14.14 3.74
CA ASP A 187 -18.32 -15.53 3.60
C ASP A 187 -17.32 -16.52 4.25
N PRO A 188 -17.66 -17.14 5.40
CA PRO A 188 -16.75 -18.05 6.08
C PRO A 188 -16.46 -19.30 5.26
N SER A 189 -17.27 -19.62 4.25
CA SER A 189 -17.01 -20.74 3.36
C SER A 189 -15.87 -20.45 2.37
N ALA A 190 -15.57 -19.17 2.09
CA ALA A 190 -14.43 -18.77 1.27
C ALA A 190 -13.11 -19.01 2.03
N SER A 191 -12.97 -18.46 3.25
CA SER A 191 -11.78 -18.70 4.09
C SER A 191 -11.60 -20.16 4.45
N GLN A 192 -12.70 -20.87 4.73
CA GLN A 192 -12.66 -22.33 4.98
C GLN A 192 -12.11 -23.09 3.76
N ALA A 193 -12.55 -22.72 2.56
CA ALA A 193 -12.13 -23.42 1.34
C ALA A 193 -10.70 -23.05 0.92
N ALA A 194 -10.30 -21.80 1.10
CA ALA A 194 -8.97 -21.30 0.70
C ALA A 194 -7.87 -21.76 1.67
N CYS A 195 -8.12 -21.75 2.98
CA CYS A 195 -7.09 -21.99 4.00
C CYS A 195 -7.61 -22.60 5.32
N GLY A 196 -8.78 -23.21 5.35
CA GLY A 196 -9.31 -23.86 6.56
C GLY A 196 -9.65 -22.88 7.70
N ASN A 197 -10.00 -21.61 7.39
CA ASN A 197 -10.20 -20.49 8.33
C ASN A 197 -8.95 -20.11 9.14
N THR A 198 -7.76 -20.36 8.61
CA THR A 198 -6.49 -20.07 9.27
C THR A 198 -5.75 -18.88 8.66
N CYS A 199 -6.36 -18.16 7.70
CA CYS A 199 -5.75 -16.99 7.08
C CYS A 199 -6.72 -15.81 6.95
N SER A 200 -6.20 -14.59 7.08
CA SER A 200 -6.93 -13.34 6.83
C SER A 200 -6.89 -12.90 5.37
N GLY A 201 -5.94 -13.42 4.61
CA GLY A 201 -5.79 -13.20 3.18
C GLY A 201 -5.04 -14.34 2.52
N VAL A 202 -5.11 -14.43 1.19
CA VAL A 202 -4.36 -15.39 0.39
C VAL A 202 -4.24 -14.93 -1.05
N ALA A 203 -3.03 -15.00 -1.63
CA ALA A 203 -2.78 -14.63 -3.01
C ALA A 203 -1.77 -15.55 -3.70
N TRP A 204 -1.93 -15.71 -5.02
CA TRP A 204 -0.90 -16.29 -5.89
C TRP A 204 0.24 -15.29 -6.07
N ILE A 205 1.49 -15.73 -5.90
CA ILE A 205 2.64 -14.83 -6.05
C ILE A 205 2.92 -14.51 -7.53
N GLY A 206 3.18 -13.23 -7.79
CA GLY A 206 3.71 -12.75 -9.06
C GLY A 206 2.78 -12.83 -10.24
N GLN A 207 1.47 -12.95 -10.04
CA GLN A 207 0.47 -13.14 -11.09
C GLN A 207 -0.06 -11.84 -11.70
N PHE A 208 0.32 -10.68 -11.18
CA PHE A 208 -0.17 -9.37 -11.62
C PHE A 208 -0.02 -9.13 -13.14
N ASN A 209 1.06 -9.63 -13.75
CA ASN A 209 1.32 -9.51 -15.19
C ASN A 209 1.33 -10.85 -15.93
N ALA A 210 0.81 -11.90 -15.31
CA ALA A 210 0.75 -13.21 -15.91
C ALA A 210 -0.23 -13.24 -17.09
N THR A 211 0.18 -13.84 -18.20
CA THR A 211 -0.69 -13.99 -19.37
C THR A 211 -1.64 -15.17 -19.21
N THR A 212 -2.88 -14.96 -19.60
CA THR A 212 -3.91 -16.02 -19.61
C THR A 212 -4.86 -15.82 -20.79
N SER A 213 -5.40 -16.92 -21.31
CA SER A 213 -6.49 -16.90 -22.29
C SER A 213 -7.87 -17.14 -21.65
N MET A 214 -7.90 -17.27 -20.32
CA MET A 214 -9.12 -17.57 -19.57
C MET A 214 -9.45 -16.37 -18.68
N THR A 215 -10.73 -16.02 -18.61
CA THR A 215 -11.23 -14.96 -17.75
C THR A 215 -11.02 -15.31 -16.29
N ASP A 216 -10.49 -14.36 -15.52
CA ASP A 216 -10.22 -14.45 -14.07
C ASP A 216 -9.40 -15.70 -13.66
N TYR A 217 -8.51 -16.20 -14.55
CA TYR A 217 -7.81 -17.45 -14.28
C TYR A 217 -6.95 -17.41 -13.02
N TRP A 218 -6.16 -16.34 -12.84
CA TRP A 218 -5.27 -16.13 -11.70
C TRP A 218 -5.89 -15.24 -10.61
N GLN A 219 -7.14 -14.83 -10.80
CA GLN A 219 -7.90 -13.99 -9.89
C GLN A 219 -8.80 -14.84 -8.98
N PRO A 220 -9.22 -14.30 -7.85
CA PRO A 220 -8.73 -13.07 -7.23
C PRO A 220 -7.59 -13.34 -6.24
N ALA A 221 -6.97 -12.29 -5.69
CA ALA A 221 -6.46 -12.34 -4.34
C ALA A 221 -7.67 -12.28 -3.39
N TRP A 222 -7.64 -13.01 -2.29
CA TRP A 222 -8.75 -13.07 -1.32
C TRP A 222 -8.38 -12.35 -0.04
N VAL A 223 -9.32 -11.59 0.51
CA VAL A 223 -9.23 -11.00 1.85
C VAL A 223 -10.51 -11.34 2.63
N PHE A 224 -10.34 -11.95 3.78
CA PHE A 224 -11.44 -12.48 4.61
C PHE A 224 -11.72 -11.48 5.74
N SER A 225 -12.65 -10.56 5.51
CA SER A 225 -12.95 -9.45 6.42
C SER A 225 -13.57 -9.91 7.76
N ASN A 226 -14.13 -11.10 7.84
CA ASN A 226 -14.51 -11.72 9.11
C ASN A 226 -13.28 -12.04 9.99
N LEU A 227 -12.10 -12.21 9.41
CA LEU A 227 -10.84 -12.49 10.12
C LEU A 227 -9.95 -11.23 10.29
N THR A 228 -10.38 -10.09 9.75
CA THR A 228 -9.85 -8.76 10.04
C THR A 228 -10.75 -7.97 11.01
N TYR A 229 -11.72 -8.64 11.61
CA TYR A 229 -12.61 -8.13 12.67
C TYR A 229 -13.39 -6.86 12.31
N GLY A 230 -13.62 -6.58 11.03
CA GLY A 230 -14.30 -5.36 10.56
C GLY A 230 -13.47 -4.08 10.77
N SER A 231 -12.18 -4.19 11.08
CA SER A 231 -11.28 -3.03 11.17
C SER A 231 -10.93 -2.51 9.78
N VAL A 232 -11.18 -1.22 9.53
CA VAL A 232 -10.79 -0.54 8.28
C VAL A 232 -9.29 -0.67 8.02
N ALA A 233 -8.47 -0.30 9.00
CA ALA A 233 -7.01 -0.31 8.88
C ALA A 233 -6.47 -1.72 8.64
N LEU A 234 -6.94 -2.71 9.41
CA LEU A 234 -6.48 -4.08 9.28
C LEU A 234 -6.89 -4.69 7.94
N THR A 235 -8.14 -4.46 7.51
CA THR A 235 -8.62 -4.94 6.19
C THR A 235 -7.83 -4.30 5.05
N ALA A 236 -7.63 -2.97 5.10
CA ALA A 236 -6.88 -2.25 4.07
C ALA A 236 -5.40 -2.70 3.99
N ASN A 237 -4.76 -2.92 5.15
CA ASN A 237 -3.38 -3.40 5.19
C ASN A 237 -3.26 -4.84 4.70
N THR A 238 -4.22 -5.73 5.04
CA THR A 238 -4.28 -7.08 4.47
C THR A 238 -4.47 -7.02 2.95
N ILE A 239 -5.38 -6.18 2.43
CA ILE A 239 -5.53 -5.98 0.97
C ILE A 239 -4.21 -5.55 0.33
N ALA A 240 -3.54 -4.53 0.88
CA ALA A 240 -2.28 -4.04 0.34
C ALA A 240 -1.18 -5.11 0.39
N HIS A 241 -1.14 -5.94 1.43
CA HIS A 241 -0.25 -7.08 1.57
C HIS A 241 -0.50 -8.14 0.48
N GLU A 242 -1.76 -8.56 0.28
CA GLU A 242 -2.09 -9.55 -0.75
C GLU A 242 -1.79 -9.04 -2.17
N ILE A 243 -2.02 -7.75 -2.45
CA ILE A 243 -1.58 -7.12 -3.70
C ILE A 243 -0.06 -7.22 -3.83
N GLY A 244 0.70 -6.99 -2.74
CA GLY A 244 2.15 -7.18 -2.69
C GLY A 244 2.57 -8.55 -3.20
N HIS A 245 1.90 -9.63 -2.80
CA HIS A 245 2.16 -10.96 -3.35
C HIS A 245 1.85 -11.05 -4.84
N THR A 246 0.75 -10.49 -5.31
CA THR A 246 0.44 -10.53 -6.76
C THR A 246 1.51 -9.85 -7.61
N VAL A 247 2.17 -8.80 -7.09
CA VAL A 247 3.30 -8.12 -7.74
C VAL A 247 4.67 -8.72 -7.38
N GLY A 248 4.68 -9.91 -6.77
CA GLY A 248 5.85 -10.75 -6.61
C GLY A 248 6.64 -10.56 -5.31
N LEU A 249 6.13 -9.79 -4.33
CA LEU A 249 6.81 -9.61 -3.05
C LEU A 249 6.70 -10.86 -2.18
N ASN A 250 7.81 -11.21 -1.52
CA ASN A 250 7.86 -12.22 -0.48
C ASN A 250 7.67 -11.58 0.89
N HIS A 251 7.46 -12.40 1.92
CA HIS A 251 7.39 -11.90 3.29
C HIS A 251 8.68 -11.26 3.76
N ASP A 252 8.50 -10.24 4.59
CA ASP A 252 9.53 -9.61 5.39
C ASP A 252 9.59 -10.30 6.76
N GLY A 253 10.61 -11.11 6.95
CA GLY A 253 10.87 -11.84 8.18
C GLY A 253 12.23 -11.53 8.79
N THR A 254 12.59 -12.29 9.81
CA THR A 254 13.91 -12.32 10.41
C THR A 254 14.51 -13.72 10.31
N THR A 255 15.75 -13.89 10.75
CA THR A 255 16.39 -15.21 10.83
C THR A 255 15.69 -16.19 11.79
N THR A 256 14.80 -15.70 12.65
CA THR A 256 14.08 -16.48 13.66
C THR A 256 12.56 -16.41 13.53
N ASP A 257 12.06 -15.49 12.77
CA ASP A 257 10.63 -15.26 12.55
C ASP A 257 10.41 -14.99 11.06
N ALA A 258 9.70 -15.86 10.38
CA ALA A 258 9.42 -15.70 8.95
C ALA A 258 8.50 -14.50 8.65
N TYR A 259 7.85 -13.92 9.66
CA TYR A 259 6.81 -12.90 9.53
C TYR A 259 7.00 -11.79 10.55
N TYR A 260 7.90 -10.85 10.23
CA TYR A 260 8.36 -9.83 11.18
C TYR A 260 7.27 -8.84 11.58
N GLY A 261 7.03 -8.72 12.89
CA GLY A 261 6.03 -7.80 13.46
C GLY A 261 6.43 -6.33 13.52
N GLY A 262 7.62 -5.96 13.07
CA GLY A 262 8.12 -4.59 13.16
C GLY A 262 8.78 -4.23 14.49
N HIS A 263 9.10 -2.95 14.66
CA HIS A 263 9.70 -2.40 15.87
C HIS A 263 9.36 -0.91 16.02
N SER A 264 9.44 -0.40 17.26
CA SER A 264 9.07 1.00 17.56
C SER A 264 7.64 1.32 17.08
N ASN A 265 7.48 2.26 16.17
CA ASN A 265 6.21 2.61 15.53
C ASN A 265 6.18 2.27 14.04
N TRP A 266 6.94 1.27 13.60
CA TRP A 266 7.07 0.86 12.20
C TRP A 266 6.98 -0.65 12.04
N SER A 267 6.39 -1.08 10.94
CA SER A 267 6.42 -2.46 10.46
C SER A 267 6.49 -2.51 8.93
N PRO A 268 7.14 -3.54 8.37
CA PRO A 268 7.09 -3.75 6.94
C PRO A 268 5.69 -4.20 6.50
N LEU A 269 5.25 -3.73 5.33
CA LEU A 269 3.93 -4.09 4.77
C LEU A 269 3.83 -5.59 4.50
N MET A 270 4.92 -6.23 4.06
CA MET A 270 4.99 -7.67 3.82
C MET A 270 5.37 -8.47 5.07
N GLY A 271 5.26 -7.88 6.26
CA GLY A 271 5.46 -8.53 7.56
C GLY A 271 4.17 -8.68 8.35
N GLY A 272 4.26 -9.22 9.57
CA GLY A 272 3.12 -9.51 10.46
C GLY A 272 2.69 -8.34 11.34
N GLY A 273 3.33 -7.18 11.24
CA GLY A 273 3.01 -6.03 12.07
C GLY A 273 1.78 -5.27 11.57
N VAL A 274 1.01 -4.73 12.52
CA VAL A 274 -0.23 -3.99 12.19
C VAL A 274 -0.28 -2.60 12.82
N ASN A 275 0.75 -2.23 13.59
CA ASN A 275 0.76 -0.99 14.36
C ASN A 275 1.67 0.08 13.76
N GLY A 276 1.26 1.34 13.88
CA GLY A 276 2.05 2.49 13.45
C GLY A 276 2.16 2.64 11.94
N VAL A 277 3.34 3.03 11.47
CA VAL A 277 3.62 3.25 10.05
C VAL A 277 3.93 1.91 9.39
N GLN A 278 3.11 1.51 8.43
CA GLN A 278 3.34 0.30 7.63
C GLN A 278 3.82 0.68 6.24
N GLN A 279 5.01 0.24 5.88
CA GLN A 279 5.71 0.67 4.67
C GLN A 279 6.28 -0.53 3.91
N PHE A 280 6.51 -0.39 2.61
CA PHE A 280 7.35 -1.29 1.83
C PHE A 280 8.77 -1.30 2.40
N SER A 281 9.49 -2.39 2.19
CA SER A 281 10.78 -2.64 2.84
C SER A 281 11.87 -2.99 1.81
N ARG A 282 13.10 -2.98 2.26
CA ARG A 282 14.27 -3.60 1.63
C ARG A 282 15.18 -4.24 2.68
N GLY A 283 14.58 -4.63 3.81
CA GLY A 283 15.28 -5.37 4.85
C GLY A 283 16.29 -4.57 5.66
N GLU A 284 16.06 -3.28 5.93
CA GLU A 284 16.99 -2.43 6.68
C GLU A 284 16.96 -2.66 8.21
N TYR A 285 16.15 -3.59 8.71
CA TYR A 285 16.04 -3.94 10.14
C TYR A 285 16.95 -5.10 10.53
N VAL A 286 17.23 -5.22 11.84
CA VAL A 286 18.13 -6.25 12.36
C VAL A 286 17.59 -7.65 12.08
N GLY A 287 18.45 -8.49 11.51
CA GLY A 287 18.14 -9.91 11.25
C GLY A 287 17.21 -10.15 10.08
N ALA A 288 16.97 -9.14 9.22
CA ALA A 288 16.16 -9.31 8.03
C ALA A 288 16.55 -10.55 7.23
N ASN A 289 15.59 -11.42 6.95
CA ASN A 289 15.78 -12.60 6.11
C ASN A 289 15.47 -12.30 4.64
N ASN A 290 14.68 -11.27 4.37
CA ASN A 290 14.39 -10.72 3.04
C ASN A 290 15.04 -9.34 2.91
N THR A 291 15.80 -9.12 1.84
CA THR A 291 16.46 -7.85 1.52
C THR A 291 16.18 -7.44 0.08
N GLU A 292 15.07 -7.95 -0.49
CA GLU A 292 14.66 -7.49 -1.81
C GLU A 292 14.27 -6.01 -1.75
N ASP A 293 14.54 -5.30 -2.83
CA ASP A 293 14.01 -3.96 -3.04
C ASP A 293 12.60 -4.09 -3.58
N ASP A 294 11.59 -3.83 -2.71
CA ASP A 294 10.17 -4.00 -3.06
C ASP A 294 9.79 -3.20 -4.30
N PHE A 295 10.27 -1.96 -4.42
CA PHE A 295 9.94 -1.12 -5.57
C PHE A 295 10.54 -1.66 -6.87
N ALA A 296 11.79 -2.11 -6.83
CA ALA A 296 12.42 -2.75 -7.96
C ALA A 296 11.68 -4.03 -8.37
N LYS A 297 11.29 -4.84 -7.38
CA LYS A 297 10.54 -6.09 -7.60
C LYS A 297 9.18 -5.83 -8.25
N MET A 298 8.38 -4.90 -7.69
CA MET A 298 7.08 -4.48 -8.24
C MET A 298 7.23 -3.95 -9.67
N GLY A 299 8.30 -3.19 -9.95
CA GLY A 299 8.64 -2.71 -11.29
C GLY A 299 8.79 -3.84 -12.32
N THR A 300 9.34 -5.00 -11.93
CA THR A 300 9.44 -6.18 -12.82
C THR A 300 8.07 -6.77 -13.20
N LYS A 301 7.05 -6.47 -12.43
CA LYS A 301 5.65 -6.89 -12.66
C LYS A 301 4.81 -5.81 -13.34
N GLY A 302 5.41 -4.66 -13.65
CA GLY A 302 4.79 -3.58 -14.40
C GLY A 302 4.16 -2.48 -13.56
N LEU A 303 4.36 -2.49 -12.24
CA LEU A 303 4.09 -1.35 -11.37
C LEU A 303 5.28 -0.39 -11.43
N ALA A 304 5.28 0.51 -12.40
CA ALA A 304 6.30 1.55 -12.53
C ALA A 304 6.00 2.68 -11.52
N ILE A 305 7.05 3.28 -10.98
CA ILE A 305 6.93 4.53 -10.20
C ILE A 305 6.46 5.65 -11.14
N ARG A 306 5.55 6.50 -10.67
CA ARG A 306 5.06 7.68 -11.39
C ARG A 306 6.17 8.68 -11.63
N GLY A 307 6.00 9.52 -12.66
CA GLY A 307 6.83 10.70 -12.87
C GLY A 307 6.65 11.70 -11.72
N ASP A 308 7.71 12.43 -11.45
CA ASP A 308 7.78 13.56 -10.52
C ASP A 308 6.81 14.68 -10.96
N ASP A 309 6.05 15.24 -10.02
CA ASP A 309 5.02 16.25 -10.29
C ASP A 309 5.47 17.69 -10.01
N TYR A 310 6.56 17.90 -9.22
CA TYR A 310 7.13 19.20 -8.94
C TYR A 310 8.66 19.20 -9.11
N PRO A 311 9.28 20.38 -9.35
CA PRO A 311 10.74 20.47 -9.44
C PRO A 311 11.44 20.09 -8.13
N ASN A 312 12.52 19.32 -8.22
CA ASN A 312 13.30 18.86 -7.07
C ASN A 312 14.26 19.90 -6.48
N THR A 313 14.50 21.02 -7.17
CA THR A 313 15.50 22.02 -6.76
C THR A 313 15.01 23.45 -6.91
N ILE A 314 15.61 24.37 -6.15
CA ILE A 314 15.27 25.80 -6.24
C ILE A 314 15.63 26.39 -7.60
N GLU A 315 16.66 25.88 -8.28
CA GLU A 315 17.11 26.34 -9.59
C GLU A 315 16.13 25.97 -10.71
N ALA A 316 15.44 24.84 -10.55
CA ALA A 316 14.42 24.39 -11.50
C ALA A 316 13.05 25.01 -11.22
N THR A 317 12.87 25.66 -10.06
CA THR A 317 11.59 26.24 -9.63
C THR A 317 11.49 27.71 -10.01
N THR A 318 10.41 28.09 -10.71
CA THR A 318 10.11 29.48 -11.02
C THR A 318 9.24 30.09 -9.93
N PRO A 319 9.71 31.07 -9.15
CA PRO A 319 8.91 31.72 -8.14
C PRO A 319 7.71 32.47 -8.73
N ALA A 320 6.54 32.26 -8.18
CA ALA A 320 5.32 33.01 -8.52
C ALA A 320 5.01 34.06 -7.45
N PRO A 321 4.21 35.12 -7.77
CA PRO A 321 3.76 36.06 -6.75
C PRO A 321 3.09 35.34 -5.57
N ALA A 322 3.53 35.64 -4.35
CA ALA A 322 2.96 35.04 -3.15
C ALA A 322 1.59 35.63 -2.85
N LEU A 323 0.56 34.81 -2.89
CA LEU A 323 -0.79 35.14 -2.40
C LEU A 323 -0.84 35.02 -0.88
N ASP A 324 -1.88 35.60 -0.25
CA ASP A 324 -2.04 35.54 1.21
C ASP A 324 -2.26 34.10 1.71
N SER A 325 -2.88 33.24 0.88
CA SER A 325 -2.96 31.80 1.12
C SER A 325 -2.97 31.05 -0.20
N GLN A 326 -2.15 29.98 -0.26
CA GLN A 326 -2.05 29.09 -1.41
C GLN A 326 -2.04 27.63 -0.92
N THR A 327 -2.74 26.77 -1.65
CA THR A 327 -2.76 25.33 -1.36
C THR A 327 -2.28 24.58 -2.58
N PHE A 328 -1.44 23.59 -2.35
CA PHE A 328 -0.92 22.66 -3.34
C PHE A 328 -1.26 21.23 -2.91
N SER A 329 -1.37 20.34 -3.87
CA SER A 329 -1.44 18.91 -3.64
C SER A 329 -0.36 18.26 -4.47
N GLY A 330 0.36 17.30 -3.93
CA GLY A 330 1.47 16.64 -4.60
C GLY A 330 1.67 15.22 -4.11
N LEU A 331 2.68 14.57 -4.66
CA LEU A 331 2.98 13.17 -4.43
C LEU A 331 4.50 12.96 -4.32
N ILE A 332 4.98 12.57 -3.15
CA ILE A 332 6.35 12.09 -2.99
C ILE A 332 6.40 10.64 -3.48
N THR A 333 7.15 10.39 -4.56
CA THR A 333 7.19 9.10 -5.26
C THR A 333 8.39 8.22 -4.87
N SER A 334 9.43 8.80 -4.28
CA SER A 334 10.63 8.06 -3.87
C SER A 334 11.39 8.79 -2.74
N GLN A 335 12.35 8.10 -2.13
CA GLN A 335 13.26 8.71 -1.14
C GLN A 335 14.12 9.87 -1.67
N ASN A 336 14.24 10.00 -3.00
CA ASN A 336 15.02 11.06 -3.65
C ASN A 336 14.15 12.18 -4.22
N ASP A 337 12.84 12.03 -4.11
CA ASP A 337 11.85 12.98 -4.56
C ASP A 337 11.72 14.12 -3.55
N THR A 338 11.65 15.34 -4.08
CA THR A 338 11.62 16.57 -3.29
C THR A 338 10.84 17.64 -4.03
N ASP A 339 9.72 18.08 -3.49
CA ASP A 339 8.89 19.11 -4.12
C ASP A 339 9.28 20.50 -3.65
N VAL A 340 9.58 21.39 -4.59
CA VAL A 340 10.00 22.77 -4.31
C VAL A 340 9.02 23.75 -4.91
N PHE A 341 8.47 24.61 -4.05
CA PHE A 341 7.53 25.69 -4.39
C PHE A 341 8.19 27.04 -4.22
N GLY A 342 8.14 27.89 -5.23
CA GLY A 342 8.79 29.21 -5.22
C GLY A 342 7.79 30.36 -5.06
N PHE A 343 8.12 31.33 -4.21
CA PHE A 343 7.29 32.48 -3.86
C PHE A 343 8.07 33.76 -4.00
N ASN A 344 7.56 34.72 -4.78
CA ASN A 344 8.09 36.09 -4.80
C ASN A 344 7.32 36.92 -3.76
N ILE A 345 8.00 37.42 -2.74
CA ILE A 345 7.43 38.12 -1.60
C ILE A 345 7.76 39.61 -1.72
N THR A 346 6.72 40.45 -1.76
CA THR A 346 6.80 41.91 -2.00
C THR A 346 6.76 42.73 -0.72
N CYS A 347 6.66 42.13 0.46
CA CYS A 347 6.63 42.77 1.78
C CYS A 347 7.46 41.98 2.79
N PRO A 348 8.01 42.56 3.84
CA PRO A 348 8.38 41.78 5.02
C PRO A 348 7.18 41.00 5.52
N ALA A 349 7.30 39.69 5.71
CA ALA A 349 6.14 38.81 5.98
C ALA A 349 6.48 37.70 6.98
N ASN A 350 5.45 37.18 7.63
CA ASN A 350 5.48 35.88 8.26
C ASN A 350 4.86 34.86 7.28
N LEU A 351 5.58 33.77 7.06
CA LEU A 351 5.12 32.60 6.33
C LEU A 351 4.74 31.52 7.33
N ALA A 352 3.54 31.00 7.24
CA ALA A 352 3.13 29.75 7.91
C ALA A 352 2.96 28.66 6.86
N VAL A 353 3.57 27.52 7.09
CA VAL A 353 3.57 26.37 6.20
C VAL A 353 3.00 25.17 6.94
N VAL A 354 1.98 24.52 6.37
CA VAL A 354 1.36 23.32 6.91
C VAL A 354 1.28 22.28 5.81
N ALA A 355 1.82 21.10 6.07
CA ALA A 355 1.77 19.96 5.15
C ALA A 355 1.16 18.76 5.85
N ASN A 356 0.14 18.18 5.24
CA ASN A 356 -0.57 17.04 5.78
C ASN A 356 -0.59 15.91 4.76
N GLY A 357 -0.31 14.68 5.21
CA GLY A 357 -0.60 13.46 4.49
C GLY A 357 -2.10 13.15 4.52
N ILE A 358 -2.46 11.92 4.10
CA ILE A 358 -3.87 11.50 4.09
C ILE A 358 -4.42 11.15 5.50
N GLY A 359 -3.59 11.12 6.52
CA GLY A 359 -3.93 10.66 7.86
C GLY A 359 -3.76 9.15 8.03
N GLU A 360 -4.83 8.44 8.38
CA GLU A 360 -4.80 7.00 8.56
C GLU A 360 -4.31 6.29 7.28
N GLY A 361 -3.35 5.38 7.43
CA GLY A 361 -2.74 4.64 6.32
C GLY A 361 -1.59 5.36 5.61
N SER A 362 -1.27 6.61 5.97
CA SER A 362 -0.12 7.32 5.40
C SER A 362 1.18 6.57 5.63
N MET A 363 2.02 6.52 4.59
CA MET A 363 3.42 6.05 4.66
C MET A 363 4.40 7.22 4.70
N LEU A 364 3.97 8.42 4.31
CA LEU A 364 4.78 9.61 4.15
C LEU A 364 5.00 10.30 5.50
N ASP A 365 6.23 10.35 5.98
CA ASP A 365 6.70 11.13 7.12
C ASP A 365 7.30 12.44 6.58
N ILE A 366 6.60 13.55 6.77
CA ILE A 366 6.85 14.79 6.05
C ILE A 366 7.90 15.66 6.76
N LEU A 367 8.90 16.11 6.02
CA LEU A 367 9.74 17.25 6.38
C LEU A 367 9.38 18.43 5.47
N VAL A 368 9.06 19.58 6.08
CA VAL A 368 8.95 20.87 5.36
C VAL A 368 10.05 21.82 5.78
N GLU A 369 10.56 22.59 4.82
CA GLU A 369 11.61 23.57 5.03
C GLU A 369 11.28 24.85 4.27
N VAL A 370 11.52 26.02 4.89
CA VAL A 370 11.47 27.32 4.22
C VAL A 370 12.90 27.75 3.93
N LEU A 371 13.18 28.12 2.68
CA LEU A 371 14.51 28.52 2.23
C LEU A 371 14.48 29.98 1.70
N ASN A 372 15.57 30.67 1.90
CA ASN A 372 15.81 31.99 1.25
C ASN A 372 16.28 31.81 -0.21
N SER A 373 16.48 32.92 -0.93
CA SER A 373 16.93 32.93 -2.32
C SER A 373 18.30 32.28 -2.58
N ALA A 374 19.11 32.11 -1.54
CA ALA A 374 20.42 31.45 -1.61
C ALA A 374 20.32 29.93 -1.30
N GLY A 375 19.12 29.41 -1.11
CA GLY A 375 18.90 27.99 -0.73
C GLY A 375 19.20 27.67 0.73
N THR A 376 19.42 28.70 1.57
CA THR A 376 19.63 28.48 3.00
C THR A 376 18.32 28.24 3.70
N VAL A 377 18.22 27.16 4.47
CA VAL A 377 17.05 26.85 5.32
C VAL A 377 16.95 27.87 6.44
N ILE A 378 15.83 28.56 6.53
CA ILE A 378 15.52 29.57 7.56
C ILE A 378 14.49 29.09 8.58
N ALA A 379 13.73 28.05 8.24
CA ALA A 379 12.83 27.35 9.17
C ALA A 379 12.61 25.93 8.66
N SER A 380 12.31 25.00 9.58
CA SER A 380 11.97 23.63 9.25
C SER A 380 10.95 23.06 10.24
N GLY A 381 10.14 22.11 9.78
CA GLY A 381 9.18 21.35 10.59
C GLY A 381 9.25 19.87 10.24
N ASN A 382 9.45 19.06 11.27
CA ASN A 382 9.40 17.59 11.20
C ASN A 382 9.13 17.09 12.63
N PRO A 383 7.85 16.92 13.02
CA PRO A 383 7.50 16.33 14.31
C PRO A 383 8.04 14.90 14.41
N ILE A 384 8.38 14.47 15.61
CA ILE A 384 8.82 13.09 15.83
C ILE A 384 7.62 12.17 15.62
N SER A 385 7.69 11.29 14.64
CA SER A 385 6.63 10.30 14.41
C SER A 385 6.51 9.32 15.58
N GLY A 386 5.30 8.89 15.85
CA GLY A 386 4.92 8.02 16.95
C GLY A 386 3.74 7.14 16.59
N GLN A 387 3.07 6.62 17.62
CA GLN A 387 1.84 5.87 17.44
C GLN A 387 0.85 6.18 18.56
N ASP A 388 -0.42 6.23 18.24
CA ASP A 388 -1.51 6.30 19.19
C ASP A 388 -1.97 4.87 19.53
N THR A 389 -1.62 4.42 20.72
CA THR A 389 -1.94 3.07 21.23
C THR A 389 -3.32 2.98 21.89
N SER A 390 -4.11 4.06 21.88
CA SER A 390 -5.52 4.00 22.28
C SER A 390 -6.40 3.27 21.28
N TYR A 391 -5.87 2.99 20.09
CA TYR A 391 -6.50 2.20 19.03
C TYR A 391 -5.76 0.89 18.82
N TRP A 392 -6.46 -0.07 18.26
CA TRP A 392 -5.87 -1.29 17.72
C TRP A 392 -6.45 -1.58 16.31
N PRO A 393 -5.62 -1.69 15.25
CA PRO A 393 -4.17 -1.39 15.24
C PRO A 393 -3.84 0.04 15.70
N ALA A 394 -2.67 0.23 16.33
CA ALA A 394 -2.23 1.56 16.76
C ALA A 394 -1.97 2.46 15.55
N LEU A 395 -2.54 3.67 15.56
CA LEU A 395 -2.45 4.60 14.44
C LEU A 395 -1.13 5.37 14.45
N PRO A 396 -0.54 5.65 13.27
CA PRO A 396 0.64 6.51 13.18
C PRO A 396 0.29 7.95 13.56
N THR A 397 1.25 8.64 14.20
CA THR A 397 1.15 10.05 14.59
C THR A 397 2.43 10.81 14.22
N GLY A 398 2.34 12.14 14.12
CA GLY A 398 3.50 12.99 13.87
C GLY A 398 4.09 12.87 12.47
N LEU A 399 3.31 12.40 11.50
CA LEU A 399 3.73 12.29 10.09
C LEU A 399 3.51 13.60 9.33
N ASP A 400 2.55 14.41 9.76
CA ASP A 400 2.30 15.74 9.22
C ASP A 400 3.34 16.74 9.73
N ALA A 401 3.62 17.79 8.97
CA ALA A 401 4.61 18.79 9.34
C ALA A 401 4.09 20.21 9.24
N SER A 402 4.57 21.09 10.13
CA SER A 402 4.31 22.52 10.04
C SER A 402 5.52 23.33 10.50
N THR A 403 5.69 24.51 9.91
CA THR A 403 6.73 25.45 10.30
C THR A 403 6.29 26.89 10.03
N ALA A 404 7.04 27.86 10.60
CA ALA A 404 6.84 29.26 10.30
C ALA A 404 8.18 29.97 10.17
N ALA A 405 8.27 30.93 9.25
CA ALA A 405 9.45 31.74 9.00
C ALA A 405 9.08 33.22 8.90
N SER A 406 9.94 34.09 9.41
CA SER A 406 9.83 35.52 9.14
C SER A 406 10.78 35.91 8.00
N THR A 407 10.24 36.54 6.95
CA THR A 407 11.01 37.09 5.85
C THR A 407 11.26 38.56 6.15
N ASN A 408 12.50 38.92 6.51
CA ASN A 408 12.87 40.31 6.85
C ASN A 408 13.11 41.18 5.61
N ALA A 409 13.10 40.58 4.41
CA ALA A 409 13.34 41.27 3.14
C ALA A 409 12.37 40.76 2.07
N THR A 410 12.08 41.57 1.09
CA THR A 410 11.40 41.20 -0.14
C THR A 410 12.30 40.34 -1.02
N GLY A 411 11.73 39.50 -1.86
CA GLY A 411 12.48 38.64 -2.79
C GLY A 411 11.92 37.22 -2.90
N ASN A 412 12.74 36.36 -3.46
CA ASN A 412 12.34 34.95 -3.67
C ASN A 412 12.62 34.10 -2.43
N TYR A 413 11.62 33.34 -2.04
CA TYR A 413 11.67 32.31 -1.00
C TYR A 413 11.11 31.02 -1.55
N PHE A 414 11.48 29.91 -0.93
CA PHE A 414 11.04 28.61 -1.37
C PHE A 414 10.53 27.79 -0.19
N VAL A 415 9.56 26.93 -0.44
CA VAL A 415 9.15 25.85 0.46
C VAL A 415 9.57 24.55 -0.18
N ARG A 416 10.27 23.72 0.57
CA ARG A 416 10.70 22.39 0.15
C ARG A 416 10.02 21.35 1.03
N LEU A 417 9.44 20.32 0.39
CA LEU A 417 8.79 19.18 1.03
C LEU A 417 9.43 17.89 0.55
N ARG A 418 9.64 16.94 1.45
CA ARG A 418 10.11 15.59 1.12
C ARG A 418 9.74 14.57 2.20
N GLY A 419 9.77 13.30 1.84
CA GLY A 419 9.69 12.19 2.79
C GLY A 419 11.00 11.99 3.55
N VAL A 420 10.89 11.65 4.84
CA VAL A 420 12.04 11.37 5.70
C VAL A 420 11.83 10.07 6.47
N GLY A 421 12.92 9.58 7.08
CA GLY A 421 12.88 8.49 8.04
C GLY A 421 12.95 9.00 9.47
N LYS A 422 12.86 8.06 10.41
CA LYS A 422 13.00 8.28 11.84
C LYS A 422 14.08 7.40 12.43
N GLY A 423 14.89 7.94 13.33
CA GLY A 423 15.82 7.18 14.15
C GLY A 423 16.77 6.27 13.35
N ASN A 424 17.06 5.09 13.89
CA ASN A 424 17.86 4.08 13.22
C ASN A 424 16.93 2.99 12.62
N PRO A 425 16.94 2.80 11.28
CA PRO A 425 16.10 1.78 10.63
C PRO A 425 16.31 0.37 11.17
N ALA A 426 17.48 0.10 11.71
CA ALA A 426 17.79 -1.22 12.24
C ALA A 426 16.91 -1.63 13.45
N ASN A 427 16.45 -0.67 14.28
CA ASN A 427 15.79 -1.04 15.55
C ASN A 427 14.94 0.06 16.23
N THR A 428 15.11 1.35 15.90
CA THR A 428 14.40 2.44 16.60
C THR A 428 13.59 3.35 15.69
N GLY A 429 13.50 3.01 14.41
CA GLY A 429 12.78 3.80 13.43
C GLY A 429 12.76 3.14 12.05
N TYR A 430 12.75 3.95 11.00
CA TYR A 430 12.69 3.53 9.60
C TYR A 430 13.46 4.52 8.71
N SER A 431 13.89 4.06 7.53
CA SER A 431 14.54 4.91 6.54
C SER A 431 13.52 5.73 5.73
N ALA A 432 14.01 6.66 4.92
CA ALA A 432 13.17 7.39 3.97
C ALA A 432 12.75 6.54 2.75
N TYR A 433 13.21 5.29 2.63
CA TYR A 433 12.99 4.44 1.46
C TYR A 433 11.53 4.42 1.00
N SER A 434 10.61 4.17 1.92
CA SER A 434 9.17 4.10 1.65
C SER A 434 8.38 5.22 2.36
N SER A 435 9.05 6.34 2.69
CA SER A 435 8.37 7.55 3.12
C SER A 435 7.86 8.30 1.90
N ILE A 436 6.84 7.74 1.28
CA ILE A 436 6.22 8.16 0.02
C ILE A 436 4.72 8.31 0.20
N GLY A 437 4.06 9.09 -0.65
CA GLY A 437 2.61 9.24 -0.61
C GLY A 437 2.14 10.64 -0.93
N SER A 438 0.83 10.79 -0.92
CA SER A 438 0.13 12.02 -1.25
C SER A 438 0.19 13.02 -0.08
N TYR A 439 0.23 14.31 -0.42
CA TYR A 439 0.16 15.38 0.57
C TYR A 439 -0.68 16.56 0.09
N SER A 440 -1.11 17.37 1.06
CA SER A 440 -1.58 18.75 0.83
C SER A 440 -0.62 19.71 1.53
N LEU A 441 -0.25 20.79 0.84
CA LEU A 441 0.63 21.83 1.36
C LEU A 441 -0.12 23.16 1.34
N GLN A 442 -0.25 23.81 2.50
CA GLN A 442 -0.78 25.16 2.60
C GLN A 442 0.34 26.13 3.01
N VAL A 443 0.48 27.21 2.25
CA VAL A 443 1.39 28.30 2.56
C VAL A 443 0.56 29.56 2.74
N THR A 444 0.69 30.18 3.92
CA THR A 444 0.01 31.43 4.28
C THR A 444 1.04 32.53 4.50
N LYS A 445 0.87 33.67 3.80
CA LYS A 445 1.69 34.86 3.93
C LYS A 445 0.92 35.94 4.70
N THR A 446 1.54 36.55 5.69
CA THR A 446 1.03 37.72 6.39
C THR A 446 2.07 38.81 6.39
N CYS A 447 1.83 39.89 5.66
CA CYS A 447 2.75 41.06 5.62
C CYS A 447 2.84 41.72 7.00
N THR A 448 4.05 42.00 7.43
CA THR A 448 4.39 42.71 8.68
C THR A 448 4.83 44.14 8.45
N GLY A 449 4.96 44.56 7.19
CA GLY A 449 5.33 45.89 6.73
C GLY A 449 4.66 46.25 5.40
N PRO A 450 4.89 47.45 4.87
CA PRO A 450 4.29 47.89 3.61
C PRO A 450 4.73 47.00 2.44
N GLU A 451 3.82 46.78 1.51
CA GLU A 451 4.15 46.13 0.24
C GLU A 451 5.00 47.09 -0.60
N ASN A 452 6.07 46.56 -1.18
CA ASN A 452 6.80 47.30 -2.21
C ASN A 452 6.06 47.09 -3.53
N PRO A 453 5.75 48.16 -4.27
CA PRO A 453 5.05 48.12 -5.55
C PRO A 453 5.81 47.35 -6.65
#